data_8c941f211ec6fd5ca302e3efebf394d9
#
_entry.id   8c941f211ec6fd5ca302e3efebf394d9
#
_cell.length_a   1.000
_cell.length_b   1.000
_cell.length_c   1.000
_cell.angle_alpha   90.00
_cell.angle_beta   90.00
_cell.angle_gamma   90.00
#
_symmetry.space_group_name_H-M   'P 1'
#
loop_
_entity.id
_entity.type
_entity.pdbx_description
1 polymer ?
#
loop_
_entity_poly.entity_id
_entity_poly.type
_entity_poly.pdbx_seq_one_letter_code
_entity_poly.pdbx_strand_id
1 'polypeptide(L)'
;MIYMTFSAEAARARSSGQPLVALESTIITHGMPYPQNVAVATQVEADIRAAGATPATIAVLDGRLHIGLEPEQLQRLGQSRDVAKLSRADLAVCLATGGTGATTVAATMIAAHHAGIHVFATGGIGGVHRGAETSFDISADLQELAQTPVTVVSAGAKAILDLGKTMEVLETLGVPVIVYGQDMFPAFWSRRSPYSAPLRVDSAEAIARAHAARRALNVPGGQLVANPIPAEDEIPVEKLAPIIAFAQAEAEEAGITGKAVTPFLLERIYEQTRGQSLRANIALVRNNARLAAAIAQALRKLTA
;
A
#
# COMPACT_ATOMS: atom_id res chain seq x y z
N MET A 1 11.51 21.37 -12.03
CA MET A 1 11.08 21.75 -10.65
C MET A 1 9.90 20.85 -10.31
N ILE A 2 10.00 19.99 -9.27
CA ILE A 2 8.87 19.13 -8.86
C ILE A 2 7.85 20.02 -8.14
N TYR A 3 6.65 20.12 -8.65
CA TYR A 3 5.54 20.86 -8.04
C TYR A 3 4.96 20.07 -6.88
N MET A 4 5.63 20.13 -5.71
CA MET A 4 5.24 19.43 -4.49
C MET A 4 4.66 20.41 -3.47
N THR A 5 3.50 20.06 -2.91
CA THR A 5 2.82 20.84 -1.88
C THR A 5 2.57 19.95 -0.66
N PHE A 6 2.84 20.46 0.53
CA PHE A 6 2.56 19.76 1.79
C PHE A 6 1.30 20.32 2.42
N SER A 7 0.49 19.46 3.04
CA SER A 7 -0.56 19.92 3.95
C SER A 7 0.05 20.69 5.12
N ALA A 8 -0.75 21.52 5.77
CA ALA A 8 -0.27 22.30 6.92
C ALA A 8 0.29 21.39 8.04
N GLU A 9 -0.34 20.23 8.26
CA GLU A 9 0.10 19.24 9.24
C GLU A 9 1.41 18.57 8.83
N ALA A 10 1.54 18.09 7.59
CA ALA A 10 2.74 17.45 7.08
C ALA A 10 3.93 18.43 7.02
N ALA A 11 3.70 19.69 6.66
CA ALA A 11 4.74 20.74 6.65
C ALA A 11 5.28 20.99 8.06
N ARG A 12 4.42 21.11 9.06
CA ARG A 12 4.84 21.26 10.48
C ARG A 12 5.61 20.05 10.97
N ALA A 13 5.12 18.84 10.70
CA ALA A 13 5.80 17.61 11.10
C ALA A 13 7.20 17.52 10.49
N ARG A 14 7.34 17.81 9.19
CA ARG A 14 8.62 17.82 8.49
C ARG A 14 9.60 18.84 9.10
N SER A 15 9.16 20.07 9.35
CA SER A 15 10.02 21.13 9.90
C SER A 15 10.47 20.86 11.34
N SER A 16 9.66 20.16 12.14
CA SER A 16 9.96 19.78 13.52
C SER A 16 10.60 18.40 13.66
N GLY A 17 10.90 17.71 12.54
CA GLY A 17 11.47 16.37 12.56
C GLY A 17 10.52 15.31 13.16
N GLN A 18 9.21 15.53 13.13
CA GLN A 18 8.23 14.53 13.58
C GLN A 18 8.11 13.39 12.57
N PRO A 19 7.85 12.15 13.02
CA PRO A 19 7.74 11.02 12.11
C PRO A 19 6.50 11.16 11.21
N LEU A 20 6.71 10.94 9.90
CA LEU A 20 5.68 10.94 8.87
C LEU A 20 5.44 9.51 8.38
N VAL A 21 4.18 9.18 8.08
CA VAL A 21 3.77 7.94 7.41
C VAL A 21 3.01 8.28 6.14
N ALA A 22 3.52 7.85 4.99
CA ALA A 22 2.83 8.00 3.71
C ALA A 22 1.62 7.06 3.63
N LEU A 23 0.58 7.49 2.91
CA LEU A 23 -0.60 6.72 2.57
C LEU A 23 -0.89 6.88 1.07
N GLU A 24 -1.27 5.79 0.40
CA GLU A 24 -1.74 5.84 -0.98
C GLU A 24 -3.16 6.42 -1.08
N SER A 25 -3.56 6.80 -2.29
CA SER A 25 -4.91 7.32 -2.52
C SER A 25 -5.77 6.45 -3.45
N THR A 26 -5.23 5.40 -4.08
CA THR A 26 -6.06 4.48 -4.88
C THR A 26 -7.10 3.73 -4.04
N ILE A 27 -6.83 3.47 -2.77
CA ILE A 27 -7.82 2.90 -1.86
C ILE A 27 -9.05 3.80 -1.71
N ILE A 28 -8.89 5.12 -1.84
CA ILE A 28 -9.97 6.11 -1.73
C ILE A 28 -10.80 6.13 -3.01
N THR A 29 -10.15 6.14 -4.18
CA THR A 29 -10.81 6.40 -5.46
C THR A 29 -11.23 5.14 -6.22
N HIS A 30 -10.54 4.02 -6.00
CA HIS A 30 -10.72 2.77 -6.74
C HIS A 30 -10.96 1.55 -5.84
N GLY A 31 -10.97 1.75 -4.51
CA GLY A 31 -11.09 0.65 -3.55
C GLY A 31 -12.42 0.58 -2.82
N MET A 32 -13.12 1.70 -2.67
CA MET A 32 -14.35 1.80 -1.88
C MET A 32 -15.28 2.88 -2.43
N PRO A 33 -16.62 2.71 -2.29
CA PRO A 33 -17.57 3.75 -2.69
C PRO A 33 -17.60 4.91 -1.70
N TYR A 34 -17.96 6.11 -2.21
CA TYR A 34 -18.30 7.26 -1.37
C TYR A 34 -19.66 7.02 -0.65
N PRO A 35 -19.83 7.42 0.62
CA PRO A 35 -18.89 8.19 1.47
C PRO A 35 -17.93 7.34 2.30
N GLN A 36 -17.99 6.02 2.20
CA GLN A 36 -17.21 5.10 3.02
C GLN A 36 -15.70 5.24 2.79
N ASN A 37 -15.28 5.49 1.57
CA ASN A 37 -13.88 5.72 1.21
C ASN A 37 -13.23 6.85 2.00
N VAL A 38 -13.90 8.01 2.11
CA VAL A 38 -13.41 9.16 2.88
C VAL A 38 -13.43 8.86 4.38
N ALA A 39 -14.48 8.22 4.87
CA ALA A 39 -14.57 7.84 6.29
C ALA A 39 -13.43 6.92 6.71
N VAL A 40 -13.10 5.92 5.87
CA VAL A 40 -12.00 4.99 6.14
C VAL A 40 -10.64 5.70 6.06
N ALA A 41 -10.41 6.53 5.05
CA ALA A 41 -9.16 7.29 4.92
C ALA A 41 -8.94 8.19 6.16
N THR A 42 -9.97 8.92 6.59
CA THR A 42 -9.93 9.75 7.80
C THR A 42 -9.64 8.93 9.06
N GLN A 43 -10.23 7.73 9.17
CA GLN A 43 -9.98 6.85 10.31
C GLN A 43 -8.55 6.29 10.32
N VAL A 44 -7.99 5.91 9.15
CA VAL A 44 -6.60 5.46 9.03
C VAL A 44 -5.63 6.58 9.41
N GLU A 45 -5.88 7.81 8.97
CA GLU A 45 -5.10 8.97 9.38
C GLU A 45 -5.19 9.21 10.91
N ALA A 46 -6.38 9.06 11.49
CA ALA A 46 -6.59 9.19 12.94
C ALA A 46 -5.82 8.10 13.70
N ASP A 47 -5.78 6.85 13.21
CA ASP A 47 -5.00 5.76 13.82
C ASP A 47 -3.49 6.08 13.83
N ILE A 48 -2.95 6.68 12.75
CA ILE A 48 -1.55 7.11 12.69
C ILE A 48 -1.27 8.23 13.69
N ARG A 49 -2.16 9.24 13.81
CA ARG A 49 -2.03 10.34 14.78
C ARG A 49 -2.08 9.81 16.22
N ALA A 50 -3.02 8.92 16.51
CA ALA A 50 -3.13 8.29 17.83
C ALA A 50 -1.90 7.46 18.19
N ALA A 51 -1.23 6.87 17.18
CA ALA A 51 0.03 6.16 17.34
C ALA A 51 1.26 7.08 17.36
N GLY A 52 1.11 8.41 17.38
CA GLY A 52 2.19 9.39 17.58
C GLY A 52 3.03 9.70 16.34
N ALA A 53 2.51 9.46 15.14
CA ALA A 53 3.09 9.88 13.87
C ALA A 53 2.13 10.79 13.10
N THR A 54 2.60 11.44 12.05
CA THR A 54 1.80 12.32 11.20
C THR A 54 1.46 11.59 9.89
N PRO A 55 0.18 11.47 9.52
CA PRO A 55 -0.21 10.88 8.25
C PRO A 55 0.08 11.84 7.08
N ALA A 56 0.41 11.28 5.93
CA ALA A 56 0.60 12.00 4.69
C ALA A 56 -0.05 11.22 3.54
N THR A 57 -1.35 11.39 3.34
CA THR A 57 -2.06 10.84 2.17
C THR A 57 -1.59 11.56 0.92
N ILE A 58 -1.13 10.80 -0.09
CA ILE A 58 -0.46 11.33 -1.28
C ILE A 58 -1.37 11.20 -2.51
N ALA A 59 -1.54 12.29 -3.25
CA ALA A 59 -2.28 12.34 -4.52
C ALA A 59 -1.70 13.42 -5.43
N VAL A 60 -2.03 13.35 -6.72
CA VAL A 60 -1.85 14.47 -7.65
C VAL A 60 -3.19 15.19 -7.80
N LEU A 61 -3.22 16.49 -7.53
CA LEU A 61 -4.39 17.33 -7.72
C LEU A 61 -3.98 18.51 -8.62
N ASP A 62 -4.66 18.65 -9.73
CA ASP A 62 -4.48 19.76 -10.68
C ASP A 62 -2.98 19.96 -11.06
N GLY A 63 -2.28 18.85 -11.39
CA GLY A 63 -0.87 18.84 -11.79
C GLY A 63 0.14 19.10 -10.66
N ARG A 64 -0.30 19.04 -9.40
CA ARG A 64 0.58 19.18 -8.22
C ARG A 64 0.59 17.94 -7.39
N LEU A 65 1.78 17.51 -6.96
CA LEU A 65 1.94 16.41 -6.03
C LEU A 65 1.69 16.89 -4.61
N HIS A 66 0.64 16.41 -3.98
CA HIS A 66 0.27 16.73 -2.61
C HIS A 66 0.80 15.66 -1.66
N ILE A 67 1.51 16.10 -0.61
CA ILE A 67 2.02 15.28 0.50
C ILE A 67 1.20 15.61 1.75
N GLY A 68 0.27 14.76 2.08
CA GLY A 68 -0.85 15.07 2.96
C GLY A 68 -1.94 15.84 2.22
N LEU A 69 -3.18 15.50 2.49
CA LEU A 69 -4.35 16.18 1.95
C LEU A 69 -5.05 16.96 3.07
N GLU A 70 -5.49 18.19 2.76
CA GLU A 70 -6.41 18.89 3.64
C GLU A 70 -7.80 18.22 3.57
N PRO A 71 -8.67 18.35 4.59
CA PRO A 71 -9.96 17.66 4.63
C PRO A 71 -10.82 17.88 3.38
N GLU A 72 -10.84 19.11 2.85
CA GLU A 72 -11.59 19.46 1.65
C GLU A 72 -11.03 18.78 0.39
N GLN A 73 -9.69 18.63 0.32
CA GLN A 73 -9.02 17.92 -0.77
C GLN A 73 -9.31 16.42 -0.74
N LEU A 74 -9.32 15.82 0.47
CA LEU A 74 -9.67 14.43 0.68
C LEU A 74 -11.13 14.17 0.27
N GLN A 75 -12.06 15.06 0.66
CA GLN A 75 -13.46 15.00 0.26
C GLN A 75 -13.63 15.11 -1.25
N ARG A 76 -12.99 16.11 -1.88
CA ARG A 76 -13.00 16.30 -3.33
C ARG A 76 -12.51 15.05 -4.06
N LEU A 77 -11.37 14.49 -3.63
CA LEU A 77 -10.79 13.29 -4.24
C LEU A 77 -11.73 12.09 -4.11
N GLY A 78 -12.32 11.88 -2.92
CA GLY A 78 -13.22 10.76 -2.65
C GLY A 78 -14.55 10.82 -3.40
N GLN A 79 -15.01 12.02 -3.81
CA GLN A 79 -16.24 12.23 -4.59
C GLN A 79 -16.00 12.18 -6.11
N SER A 80 -14.75 12.39 -6.54
CA SER A 80 -14.42 12.49 -7.96
C SER A 80 -14.51 11.13 -8.66
N ARG A 81 -15.15 11.09 -9.83
CA ARG A 81 -15.28 9.87 -10.66
C ARG A 81 -14.14 9.71 -11.67
N ASP A 82 -13.62 10.84 -12.20
CA ASP A 82 -12.58 10.87 -13.22
C ASP A 82 -11.20 11.10 -12.60
N VAL A 83 -10.78 10.18 -11.74
CA VAL A 83 -9.46 10.22 -11.12
C VAL A 83 -8.57 9.16 -11.76
N ALA A 84 -7.46 9.61 -12.36
CA ALA A 84 -6.50 8.70 -12.98
C ALA A 84 -5.83 7.81 -11.93
N LYS A 85 -5.65 6.52 -12.24
CA LYS A 85 -4.85 5.61 -11.42
C LYS A 85 -3.39 5.73 -11.83
N LEU A 86 -2.59 6.39 -10.98
CA LEU A 86 -1.20 6.70 -11.28
C LEU A 86 -0.24 5.65 -10.71
N SER A 87 0.54 5.06 -11.60
CA SER A 87 1.71 4.27 -11.26
C SER A 87 2.98 5.01 -11.67
N ARG A 88 4.14 4.36 -11.61
CA ARG A 88 5.44 4.94 -12.00
C ARG A 88 5.39 5.60 -13.38
N ALA A 89 4.82 4.94 -14.38
CA ALA A 89 4.77 5.43 -15.75
C ALA A 89 3.86 6.66 -15.94
N ASP A 90 2.81 6.77 -15.13
CA ASP A 90 1.76 7.78 -15.31
C ASP A 90 2.07 9.10 -14.60
N LEU A 91 2.87 9.04 -13.50
CA LEU A 91 3.03 10.15 -12.55
C LEU A 91 3.53 11.43 -13.21
N ALA A 92 4.60 11.33 -13.99
CA ALA A 92 5.21 12.50 -14.65
C ALA A 92 4.28 13.14 -15.70
N VAL A 93 3.55 12.33 -16.46
CA VAL A 93 2.59 12.82 -17.46
C VAL A 93 1.43 13.53 -16.76
N CYS A 94 0.86 12.94 -15.72
CA CYS A 94 -0.23 13.56 -14.96
C CYS A 94 0.18 14.93 -14.38
N LEU A 95 1.39 15.05 -13.83
CA LEU A 95 1.93 16.32 -13.34
C LEU A 95 2.10 17.34 -14.47
N ALA A 96 2.63 16.92 -15.62
CA ALA A 96 2.92 17.80 -16.76
C ALA A 96 1.66 18.32 -17.46
N THR A 97 0.59 17.52 -17.46
CA THR A 97 -0.67 17.86 -18.13
C THR A 97 -1.70 18.55 -17.24
N GLY A 98 -1.35 18.84 -15.98
CA GLY A 98 -2.29 19.46 -15.03
C GLY A 98 -3.37 18.51 -14.53
N GLY A 99 -3.18 17.19 -14.64
CA GLY A 99 -4.17 16.17 -14.30
C GLY A 99 -4.40 15.98 -12.80
N THR A 100 -5.46 15.22 -12.48
CA THR A 100 -5.75 14.74 -11.12
C THR A 100 -5.68 13.21 -11.12
N GLY A 101 -5.01 12.65 -10.13
CA GLY A 101 -4.84 11.21 -10.04
C GLY A 101 -4.49 10.71 -8.63
N ALA A 102 -4.93 9.48 -8.37
CA ALA A 102 -4.64 8.75 -7.16
C ALA A 102 -3.37 7.91 -7.33
N THR A 103 -2.49 7.94 -6.35
CA THR A 103 -1.22 7.21 -6.37
C THR A 103 -1.39 5.76 -5.95
N THR A 104 -0.84 4.84 -6.75
CA THR A 104 -0.64 3.42 -6.39
C THR A 104 0.50 3.28 -5.39
N VAL A 105 0.82 2.05 -4.96
CA VAL A 105 1.98 1.77 -4.11
C VAL A 105 3.26 2.33 -4.75
N ALA A 106 3.54 2.02 -6.01
CA ALA A 106 4.72 2.54 -6.71
C ALA A 106 4.78 4.07 -6.75
N ALA A 107 3.71 4.73 -7.18
CA ALA A 107 3.68 6.19 -7.25
C ALA A 107 3.80 6.85 -5.84
N THR A 108 3.19 6.23 -4.84
CA THR A 108 3.28 6.68 -3.44
C THR A 108 4.70 6.55 -2.91
N MET A 109 5.40 5.47 -3.18
CA MET A 109 6.81 5.27 -2.79
C MET A 109 7.71 6.36 -3.39
N ILE A 110 7.56 6.64 -4.70
CA ILE A 110 8.32 7.70 -5.38
C ILE A 110 8.07 9.05 -4.69
N ALA A 111 6.81 9.41 -4.47
CA ALA A 111 6.43 10.68 -3.87
C ALA A 111 6.91 10.78 -2.41
N ALA A 112 6.75 9.72 -1.61
CA ALA A 112 7.21 9.64 -0.24
C ALA A 112 8.72 9.83 -0.14
N HIS A 113 9.49 9.17 -0.99
CA HIS A 113 10.94 9.31 -1.04
C HIS A 113 11.37 10.76 -1.34
N HIS A 114 10.78 11.39 -2.34
CA HIS A 114 11.05 12.79 -2.67
C HIS A 114 10.65 13.77 -1.56
N ALA A 115 9.63 13.41 -0.77
CA ALA A 115 9.21 14.18 0.41
C ALA A 115 10.07 13.95 1.65
N GLY A 116 11.00 12.99 1.62
CA GLY A 116 11.79 12.56 2.78
C GLY A 116 11.04 11.68 3.76
N ILE A 117 9.97 11.01 3.31
CA ILE A 117 9.19 10.06 4.10
C ILE A 117 9.72 8.65 3.87
N HIS A 118 10.08 7.95 4.94
CA HIS A 118 10.76 6.65 4.88
C HIS A 118 9.84 5.46 5.16
N VAL A 119 8.60 5.70 5.61
CA VAL A 119 7.65 4.65 5.96
C VAL A 119 6.31 4.93 5.28
N PHE A 120 5.73 3.91 4.68
CA PHE A 120 4.47 3.95 3.96
C PHE A 120 3.57 2.79 4.41
N ALA A 121 2.30 3.07 4.70
CA ALA A 121 1.28 2.07 5.01
C ALA A 121 0.25 1.93 3.90
N THR A 122 -0.04 0.68 3.52
CA THR A 122 -1.08 0.34 2.54
C THR A 122 -1.84 -0.91 2.97
N GLY A 123 -2.93 -1.24 2.32
CA GLY A 123 -3.62 -2.51 2.54
C GLY A 123 -2.81 -3.70 2.04
N GLY A 124 -2.37 -3.65 0.79
CA GLY A 124 -1.58 -4.70 0.15
C GLY A 124 -0.92 -4.22 -1.13
N ILE A 125 0.25 -4.75 -1.41
CA ILE A 125 0.98 -4.44 -2.65
C ILE A 125 0.36 -5.14 -3.86
N GLY A 126 0.65 -4.63 -5.05
CA GLY A 126 0.54 -5.38 -6.29
C GLY A 126 1.60 -6.48 -6.35
N GLY A 127 1.47 -7.37 -7.32
CA GLY A 127 2.37 -8.51 -7.47
C GLY A 127 2.25 -9.11 -8.87
N VAL A 128 2.54 -10.39 -8.98
CA VAL A 128 2.39 -11.18 -10.20
C VAL A 128 0.93 -11.63 -10.33
N HIS A 129 0.26 -11.28 -11.42
CA HIS A 129 -1.09 -11.77 -11.69
C HIS A 129 -1.08 -13.24 -12.09
N ARG A 130 -2.17 -13.97 -11.82
CA ARG A 130 -2.32 -15.34 -12.33
C ARG A 130 -2.33 -15.30 -13.86
N GLY A 131 -1.69 -16.25 -14.51
CA GLY A 131 -1.51 -16.23 -15.97
C GLY A 131 -0.43 -15.26 -16.46
N ALA A 132 0.39 -14.69 -15.58
CA ALA A 132 1.48 -13.79 -15.96
C ALA A 132 2.55 -14.45 -16.83
N GLU A 133 2.65 -15.77 -16.83
CA GLU A 133 3.51 -16.53 -17.73
C GLU A 133 3.19 -16.33 -19.21
N THR A 134 1.98 -15.90 -19.52
CA THR A 134 1.54 -15.59 -20.90
C THR A 134 1.26 -14.10 -21.10
N SER A 135 0.74 -13.42 -20.10
CA SER A 135 0.34 -11.99 -20.16
C SER A 135 1.45 -11.01 -19.78
N PHE A 136 2.46 -11.46 -19.03
CA PHE A 136 3.46 -10.63 -18.37
C PHE A 136 2.85 -9.53 -17.45
N ASP A 137 1.61 -9.76 -16.94
CA ASP A 137 0.95 -8.80 -16.04
C ASP A 137 1.58 -8.88 -14.64
N ILE A 138 2.60 -8.04 -14.44
CA ILE A 138 3.36 -7.91 -13.20
C ILE A 138 3.29 -6.45 -12.74
N SER A 139 2.92 -6.23 -11.51
CA SER A 139 2.79 -4.88 -10.95
C SER A 139 4.13 -4.15 -10.89
N ALA A 140 4.12 -2.87 -11.27
CA ALA A 140 5.25 -1.97 -11.10
C ALA A 140 5.65 -1.77 -9.62
N ASP A 141 4.80 -2.14 -8.67
CA ASP A 141 5.10 -2.05 -7.23
C ASP A 141 6.33 -2.88 -6.85
N LEU A 142 6.51 -4.06 -7.50
CA LEU A 142 7.65 -4.94 -7.22
C LEU A 142 8.97 -4.29 -7.64
N GLN A 143 8.98 -3.68 -8.82
CA GLN A 143 10.15 -2.96 -9.33
C GLN A 143 10.44 -1.71 -8.48
N GLU A 144 9.40 -1.01 -8.01
CA GLU A 144 9.58 0.17 -7.19
C GLU A 144 10.14 -0.17 -5.80
N LEU A 145 9.70 -1.28 -5.19
CA LEU A 145 10.29 -1.80 -3.95
C LEU A 145 11.80 -2.06 -4.08
N ALA A 146 12.26 -2.47 -5.27
CA ALA A 146 13.67 -2.70 -5.52
C ALA A 146 14.50 -1.42 -5.71
N GLN A 147 13.87 -0.28 -6.01
CA GLN A 147 14.58 0.94 -6.41
C GLN A 147 14.46 2.07 -5.38
N THR A 148 13.31 2.18 -4.71
CA THR A 148 12.98 3.34 -3.88
C THR A 148 13.09 2.99 -2.39
N PRO A 149 13.96 3.69 -1.61
CA PRO A 149 14.29 3.35 -0.23
C PRO A 149 13.19 3.76 0.76
N VAL A 150 12.03 3.12 0.67
CA VAL A 150 10.88 3.30 1.56
C VAL A 150 10.47 1.94 2.14
N THR A 151 10.24 1.88 3.45
CA THR A 151 9.64 0.72 4.12
C THR A 151 8.15 0.70 3.86
N VAL A 152 7.64 -0.33 3.20
CA VAL A 152 6.22 -0.51 2.89
C VAL A 152 5.61 -1.52 3.84
N VAL A 153 4.63 -1.10 4.64
CA VAL A 153 3.87 -1.96 5.56
C VAL A 153 2.53 -2.30 4.93
N SER A 154 2.27 -3.59 4.74
CA SER A 154 1.05 -4.11 4.10
C SER A 154 0.66 -5.47 4.67
N ALA A 155 -0.52 -5.98 4.36
CA ALA A 155 -0.90 -7.36 4.66
C ALA A 155 -0.35 -8.39 3.65
N GLY A 156 0.79 -8.06 3.02
CA GLY A 156 1.38 -8.81 1.92
C GLY A 156 0.87 -8.36 0.55
N ALA A 157 0.93 -9.23 -0.45
CA ALA A 157 0.33 -8.99 -1.75
C ALA A 157 -1.19 -9.23 -1.71
N LYS A 158 -1.95 -8.51 -2.55
CA LYS A 158 -3.41 -8.67 -2.63
C LYS A 158 -3.79 -10.12 -2.93
N ALA A 159 -4.84 -10.63 -2.29
CA ALA A 159 -5.25 -12.05 -2.33
C ALA A 159 -5.57 -12.60 -3.73
N ILE A 160 -5.86 -11.72 -4.68
CA ILE A 160 -6.16 -12.06 -6.08
C ILE A 160 -4.91 -12.43 -6.91
N LEU A 161 -3.72 -12.21 -6.37
CA LEU A 161 -2.43 -12.38 -7.04
C LEU A 161 -1.85 -13.79 -6.81
N ASP A 162 -0.85 -14.14 -7.60
CA ASP A 162 -0.02 -15.33 -7.39
C ASP A 162 1.06 -15.01 -6.35
N LEU A 163 0.83 -15.44 -5.12
CA LEU A 163 1.74 -15.15 -4.00
C LEU A 163 3.12 -15.79 -4.20
N GLY A 164 3.17 -17.03 -4.71
CA GLY A 164 4.43 -17.74 -4.94
C GLY A 164 5.31 -16.99 -5.94
N LYS A 165 4.77 -16.70 -7.13
CA LYS A 165 5.49 -15.94 -8.15
C LYS A 165 5.85 -14.52 -7.68
N THR A 166 4.99 -13.89 -6.88
CA THR A 166 5.27 -12.57 -6.31
C THR A 166 6.48 -12.61 -5.39
N MET A 167 6.60 -13.63 -4.54
CA MET A 167 7.75 -13.81 -3.65
C MET A 167 9.04 -14.09 -4.42
N GLU A 168 9.00 -14.94 -5.46
CA GLU A 168 10.16 -15.22 -6.34
C GLU A 168 10.66 -13.95 -7.05
N VAL A 169 9.74 -13.11 -7.54
CA VAL A 169 10.13 -11.83 -8.16
C VAL A 169 10.75 -10.88 -7.14
N LEU A 170 10.20 -10.77 -5.93
CA LEU A 170 10.78 -9.94 -4.87
C LEU A 170 12.17 -10.42 -4.45
N GLU A 171 12.38 -11.75 -4.35
CA GLU A 171 13.68 -12.35 -4.06
C GLU A 171 14.69 -12.02 -5.17
N THR A 172 14.34 -12.26 -6.44
CA THR A 172 15.17 -11.95 -7.60
C THR A 172 15.58 -10.48 -7.64
N LEU A 173 14.67 -9.58 -7.25
CA LEU A 173 14.92 -8.14 -7.18
C LEU A 173 15.68 -7.72 -5.91
N GLY A 174 15.99 -8.63 -5.00
CA GLY A 174 16.71 -8.35 -3.75
C GLY A 174 15.92 -7.51 -2.75
N VAL A 175 14.59 -7.58 -2.79
CA VAL A 175 13.71 -6.88 -1.85
C VAL A 175 13.56 -7.70 -0.58
N PRO A 176 13.97 -7.20 0.61
CA PRO A 176 13.70 -7.89 1.86
C PRO A 176 12.20 -8.02 2.11
N VAL A 177 11.71 -9.24 2.26
CA VAL A 177 10.34 -9.55 2.66
C VAL A 177 10.33 -9.96 4.12
N ILE A 178 9.92 -9.03 4.98
CA ILE A 178 9.89 -9.19 6.43
C ILE A 178 8.47 -9.49 6.87
N VAL A 179 8.23 -10.62 7.54
CA VAL A 179 6.94 -10.94 8.15
C VAL A 179 6.97 -10.53 9.63
N TYR A 180 5.99 -9.75 10.04
CA TYR A 180 5.89 -9.26 11.41
C TYR A 180 5.20 -10.29 12.31
N GLY A 181 5.91 -10.75 13.34
CA GLY A 181 5.35 -11.51 14.46
C GLY A 181 4.91 -12.95 14.17
N GLN A 182 5.19 -13.52 13.00
CA GLN A 182 4.83 -14.92 12.68
C GLN A 182 5.75 -15.56 11.63
N ASP A 183 5.69 -16.89 11.51
CA ASP A 183 6.56 -17.69 10.63
C ASP A 183 5.97 -17.95 9.24
N MET A 184 4.71 -17.62 9.02
CA MET A 184 4.03 -17.83 7.74
C MET A 184 3.74 -16.49 7.07
N PHE A 185 3.98 -16.39 5.75
CA PHE A 185 3.65 -15.21 4.96
C PHE A 185 2.13 -15.01 4.94
N PRO A 186 1.60 -13.80 5.22
CA PRO A 186 0.17 -13.54 5.21
C PRO A 186 -0.37 -13.46 3.77
N ALA A 187 -1.63 -13.85 3.59
CA ALA A 187 -2.35 -13.84 2.31
C ALA A 187 -3.45 -12.77 2.31
N PHE A 188 -3.09 -11.53 2.62
CA PHE A 188 -3.96 -10.36 2.63
C PHE A 188 -5.12 -10.46 3.65
N TRP A 189 -6.25 -11.08 3.28
CA TRP A 189 -7.40 -11.31 4.16
C TRP A 189 -7.23 -12.50 5.10
N SER A 190 -6.21 -13.32 4.87
CA SER A 190 -5.88 -14.48 5.68
C SER A 190 -4.53 -14.29 6.35
N ARG A 191 -4.42 -14.70 7.62
CA ARG A 191 -3.19 -14.60 8.38
C ARG A 191 -2.08 -15.50 7.85
N ARG A 192 -2.44 -16.56 7.15
CA ARG A 192 -1.51 -17.60 6.68
C ARG A 192 -1.68 -17.86 5.19
N SER A 193 -0.58 -18.22 4.57
CA SER A 193 -0.49 -18.83 3.25
C SER A 193 0.32 -20.13 3.34
N PRO A 194 0.44 -20.92 2.27
CA PRO A 194 1.32 -22.09 2.28
C PRO A 194 2.83 -21.74 2.28
N TYR A 195 3.21 -20.47 2.28
CA TYR A 195 4.59 -20.02 2.19
C TYR A 195 5.12 -19.59 3.55
N SER A 196 6.35 -20.00 3.87
CA SER A 196 7.07 -19.55 5.05
C SER A 196 7.51 -18.09 4.92
N ALA A 197 7.68 -17.42 6.05
CA ALA A 197 8.28 -16.09 6.11
C ALA A 197 9.76 -16.16 5.66
N PRO A 198 10.18 -15.41 4.63
CA PRO A 198 11.59 -15.33 4.27
C PRO A 198 12.44 -14.76 5.41
N LEU A 199 11.94 -13.73 6.06
CA LEU A 199 12.53 -13.08 7.22
C LEU A 199 11.44 -12.81 8.25
N ARG A 200 11.63 -13.20 9.52
CA ARG A 200 10.73 -12.87 10.62
C ARG A 200 11.35 -11.81 11.51
N VAL A 201 10.57 -10.80 11.87
CA VAL A 201 10.95 -9.77 12.85
C VAL A 201 9.77 -9.47 13.77
N ASP A 202 10.02 -9.37 15.08
CA ASP A 202 8.98 -9.26 16.09
C ASP A 202 8.88 -7.86 16.73
N SER A 203 9.62 -6.85 16.23
CA SER A 203 9.56 -5.48 16.76
C SER A 203 9.73 -4.40 15.69
N ALA A 204 9.03 -3.28 15.87
CA ALA A 204 9.13 -2.10 15.02
C ALA A 204 10.55 -1.52 15.01
N GLU A 205 11.25 -1.58 16.14
CA GLU A 205 12.63 -1.11 16.28
C GLU A 205 13.61 -1.94 15.43
N ALA A 206 13.42 -3.25 15.34
CA ALA A 206 14.27 -4.09 14.50
C ALA A 206 14.03 -3.80 13.01
N ILE A 207 12.78 -3.56 12.60
CA ILE A 207 12.44 -3.14 11.23
C ILE A 207 13.08 -1.77 10.92
N ALA A 208 13.01 -0.81 11.85
CA ALA A 208 13.64 0.50 11.69
C ALA A 208 15.17 0.38 11.57
N ARG A 209 15.82 -0.47 12.38
CA ARG A 209 17.26 -0.74 12.27
C ARG A 209 17.62 -1.39 10.93
N ALA A 210 16.79 -2.30 10.42
CA ALA A 210 17.01 -2.92 9.10
C ALA A 210 16.96 -1.86 7.99
N HIS A 211 16.00 -0.94 8.02
CA HIS A 211 15.93 0.20 7.10
C HIS A 211 17.18 1.09 7.20
N ALA A 212 17.60 1.46 8.41
CA ALA A 212 18.78 2.29 8.63
C ALA A 212 20.07 1.60 8.15
N ALA A 213 20.23 0.30 8.43
CA ALA A 213 21.37 -0.50 7.97
C ALA A 213 21.44 -0.57 6.44
N ARG A 214 20.29 -0.80 5.78
CA ARG A 214 20.21 -0.84 4.31
C ARG A 214 20.67 0.49 3.69
N ARG A 215 20.25 1.62 4.27
CA ARG A 215 20.70 2.96 3.84
C ARG A 215 22.20 3.15 4.07
N ALA A 216 22.71 2.76 5.23
CA ALA A 216 24.15 2.88 5.54
C ALA A 216 25.03 2.05 4.61
N LEU A 217 24.53 0.90 4.15
CA LEU A 217 25.20 0.04 3.16
C LEU A 217 25.07 0.55 1.71
N ASN A 218 24.31 1.63 1.48
CA ASN A 218 23.97 2.14 0.15
C ASN A 218 23.30 1.06 -0.76
N VAL A 219 22.58 0.11 -0.16
CA VAL A 219 21.81 -0.87 -0.94
C VAL A 219 20.53 -0.20 -1.44
N PRO A 220 20.27 -0.17 -2.75
CA PRO A 220 19.10 0.48 -3.32
C PRO A 220 17.80 -0.22 -2.90
N GLY A 221 16.69 0.50 -3.03
CA GLY A 221 15.36 0.00 -2.75
C GLY A 221 14.95 0.02 -1.27
N GLY A 222 13.71 -0.30 -1.06
CA GLY A 222 13.07 -0.39 0.23
C GLY A 222 13.04 -1.80 0.80
N GLN A 223 12.07 -2.05 1.68
CA GLN A 223 11.75 -3.36 2.24
C GLN A 223 10.23 -3.49 2.37
N LEU A 224 9.73 -4.70 2.18
CA LEU A 224 8.34 -5.05 2.39
C LEU A 224 8.17 -5.63 3.80
N VAL A 225 7.28 -5.03 4.58
CA VAL A 225 6.84 -5.54 5.88
C VAL A 225 5.43 -6.11 5.72
N ALA A 226 5.33 -7.43 5.75
CA ALA A 226 4.07 -8.15 5.69
C ALA A 226 3.51 -8.32 7.12
N ASN A 227 2.48 -7.53 7.44
CA ASN A 227 1.82 -7.50 8.74
C ASN A 227 0.50 -8.27 8.66
N PRO A 228 0.34 -9.41 9.36
CA PRO A 228 -0.87 -10.21 9.30
C PRO A 228 -2.10 -9.42 9.76
N ILE A 229 -3.23 -9.64 9.10
CA ILE A 229 -4.53 -9.10 9.53
C ILE A 229 -4.83 -9.51 10.99
N PRO A 230 -5.52 -8.69 11.81
CA PRO A 230 -5.99 -9.11 13.13
C PRO A 230 -6.79 -10.42 13.06
N ALA A 231 -6.62 -11.28 14.06
CA ALA A 231 -7.20 -12.62 14.03
C ALA A 231 -8.73 -12.62 13.98
N GLU A 232 -9.34 -11.64 14.65
CA GLU A 232 -10.79 -11.43 14.70
C GLU A 232 -11.41 -10.99 13.37
N ASP A 233 -10.59 -10.41 12.47
CA ASP A 233 -11.02 -9.88 11.18
C ASP A 233 -10.62 -10.78 10.01
N GLU A 234 -9.94 -11.90 10.28
CA GLU A 234 -9.48 -12.85 9.28
C GLU A 234 -10.63 -13.49 8.50
N ILE A 235 -10.44 -13.65 7.21
CA ILE A 235 -11.25 -14.56 6.39
C ILE A 235 -10.37 -15.74 6.02
N PRO A 236 -10.69 -16.97 6.48
CA PRO A 236 -9.89 -18.15 6.19
C PRO A 236 -9.71 -18.39 4.69
N VAL A 237 -8.51 -18.81 4.28
CA VAL A 237 -8.17 -19.03 2.87
C VAL A 237 -9.09 -20.06 2.20
N GLU A 238 -9.57 -21.07 2.95
CA GLU A 238 -10.48 -22.11 2.45
C GLU A 238 -11.83 -21.55 2.03
N LYS A 239 -12.27 -20.44 2.66
CA LYS A 239 -13.50 -19.73 2.27
C LYS A 239 -13.27 -18.79 1.10
N LEU A 240 -12.09 -18.19 1.00
CA LEU A 240 -11.76 -17.20 -0.05
C LEU A 240 -11.37 -17.85 -1.36
N ALA A 241 -10.66 -18.98 -1.34
CA ALA A 241 -10.10 -19.58 -2.55
C ALA A 241 -11.17 -19.86 -3.64
N PRO A 242 -12.33 -20.47 -3.34
CA PRO A 242 -13.36 -20.68 -4.35
C PRO A 242 -13.99 -19.37 -4.84
N ILE A 243 -14.15 -18.37 -3.98
CA ILE A 243 -14.71 -17.05 -4.35
C ILE A 243 -13.76 -16.32 -5.29
N ILE A 244 -12.46 -16.33 -5.00
CA ILE A 244 -11.45 -15.70 -5.85
C ILE A 244 -11.38 -16.41 -7.20
N ALA A 245 -11.39 -17.74 -7.21
CA ALA A 245 -11.37 -18.52 -8.45
C ALA A 245 -12.59 -18.23 -9.34
N PHE A 246 -13.77 -18.11 -8.74
CA PHE A 246 -14.99 -17.75 -9.44
C PHE A 246 -14.92 -16.35 -10.04
N ALA A 247 -14.51 -15.34 -9.25
CA ALA A 247 -14.37 -13.97 -9.74
C ALA A 247 -13.32 -13.85 -10.88
N GLN A 248 -12.25 -14.64 -10.82
CA GLN A 248 -11.23 -14.68 -11.89
C GLN A 248 -11.80 -15.26 -13.18
N ALA A 249 -12.56 -16.36 -13.10
CA ALA A 249 -13.23 -16.94 -14.28
C ALA A 249 -14.20 -15.94 -14.92
N GLU A 250 -14.98 -15.20 -14.12
CA GLU A 250 -15.85 -14.14 -14.64
C GLU A 250 -15.07 -13.02 -15.32
N ALA A 251 -13.91 -12.62 -14.77
CA ALA A 251 -13.07 -11.59 -15.38
C ALA A 251 -12.49 -12.04 -16.73
N GLU A 252 -12.07 -13.30 -16.84
CA GLU A 252 -11.56 -13.91 -18.07
C GLU A 252 -12.68 -13.99 -19.14
N GLU A 253 -13.86 -14.47 -18.76
CA GLU A 253 -15.03 -14.56 -19.66
C GLU A 253 -15.45 -13.16 -20.16
N ALA A 254 -15.41 -12.16 -19.29
CA ALA A 254 -15.73 -10.77 -19.64
C ALA A 254 -14.60 -10.05 -20.38
N GLY A 255 -13.44 -10.65 -20.60
CA GLY A 255 -12.30 -10.04 -21.28
C GLY A 255 -11.68 -8.87 -20.53
N ILE A 256 -11.79 -8.82 -19.18
CA ILE A 256 -11.25 -7.77 -18.34
C ILE A 256 -9.73 -7.92 -18.24
N THR A 257 -8.98 -6.85 -18.60
CA THR A 257 -7.51 -6.88 -18.64
C THR A 257 -6.88 -5.63 -17.99
N GLY A 258 -5.59 -5.70 -17.66
CA GLY A 258 -4.78 -4.59 -17.21
C GLY A 258 -5.29 -3.90 -15.94
N LYS A 259 -5.33 -2.57 -15.93
CA LYS A 259 -5.70 -1.77 -14.73
C LYS A 259 -7.13 -2.01 -14.23
N ALA A 260 -8.02 -2.58 -15.05
CA ALA A 260 -9.41 -2.87 -14.70
C ALA A 260 -9.60 -4.18 -13.90
N VAL A 261 -8.65 -5.11 -13.97
CA VAL A 261 -8.75 -6.45 -13.33
C VAL A 261 -8.94 -6.32 -11.80
N THR A 262 -8.07 -5.59 -11.13
CA THR A 262 -8.12 -5.46 -9.66
C THR A 262 -9.45 -4.87 -9.16
N PRO A 263 -9.96 -3.74 -9.66
CA PRO A 263 -11.27 -3.21 -9.24
C PRO A 263 -12.40 -4.20 -9.48
N PHE A 264 -12.46 -4.84 -10.63
CA PHE A 264 -13.48 -5.83 -10.96
C PHE A 264 -13.47 -7.00 -9.98
N LEU A 265 -12.31 -7.62 -9.73
CA LEU A 265 -12.20 -8.75 -8.81
C LEU A 265 -12.60 -8.37 -7.37
N LEU A 266 -12.17 -7.20 -6.89
CA LEU A 266 -12.52 -6.73 -5.55
C LEU A 266 -14.03 -6.51 -5.39
N GLU A 267 -14.71 -5.98 -6.42
CA GLU A 267 -16.17 -5.81 -6.43
C GLU A 267 -16.88 -7.16 -6.37
N ARG A 268 -16.50 -8.13 -7.21
CA ARG A 268 -17.08 -9.48 -7.20
C ARG A 268 -16.86 -10.21 -5.88
N ILE A 269 -15.66 -10.10 -5.31
CA ILE A 269 -15.36 -10.71 -4.01
C ILE A 269 -16.18 -10.00 -2.90
N TYR A 270 -16.39 -8.69 -2.97
CA TYR A 270 -17.23 -7.95 -2.04
C TYR A 270 -18.68 -8.50 -2.06
N GLU A 271 -19.25 -8.67 -3.24
CA GLU A 271 -20.61 -9.20 -3.41
C GLU A 271 -20.71 -10.64 -2.85
N GLN A 272 -19.80 -11.53 -3.25
CA GLN A 272 -19.77 -12.93 -2.84
C GLN A 272 -19.54 -13.10 -1.32
N THR A 273 -18.77 -12.23 -0.72
CA THR A 273 -18.51 -12.25 0.74
C THR A 273 -19.55 -11.44 1.54
N ARG A 274 -20.57 -10.88 0.90
CA ARG A 274 -21.59 -10.01 1.53
C ARG A 274 -20.95 -8.88 2.33
N GLY A 275 -19.93 -8.26 1.78
CA GLY A 275 -19.20 -7.14 2.38
C GLY A 275 -18.18 -7.52 3.46
N GLN A 276 -17.95 -8.81 3.74
CA GLN A 276 -16.94 -9.22 4.72
C GLN A 276 -15.53 -8.85 4.27
N SER A 277 -15.21 -8.98 2.96
CA SER A 277 -13.92 -8.59 2.42
C SER A 277 -13.59 -7.11 2.63
N LEU A 278 -14.59 -6.23 2.57
CA LEU A 278 -14.40 -4.81 2.82
C LEU A 278 -14.11 -4.52 4.31
N ARG A 279 -14.82 -5.20 5.23
CA ARG A 279 -14.52 -5.08 6.68
C ARG A 279 -13.09 -5.54 6.97
N ALA A 280 -12.68 -6.66 6.40
CA ALA A 280 -11.32 -7.17 6.50
C ALA A 280 -10.29 -6.19 5.90
N ASN A 281 -10.57 -5.55 4.75
CA ASN A 281 -9.73 -4.51 4.17
C ASN A 281 -9.54 -3.31 5.12
N ILE A 282 -10.61 -2.86 5.75
CA ILE A 282 -10.55 -1.75 6.72
C ILE A 282 -9.69 -2.14 7.93
N ALA A 283 -9.87 -3.35 8.45
CA ALA A 283 -9.13 -3.84 9.60
C ALA A 283 -7.63 -3.94 9.30
N LEU A 284 -7.24 -4.58 8.17
CA LEU A 284 -5.85 -4.76 7.81
C LEU A 284 -5.13 -3.44 7.53
N VAL A 285 -5.75 -2.47 6.83
CA VAL A 285 -5.10 -1.18 6.55
C VAL A 285 -4.88 -0.37 7.83
N ARG A 286 -5.84 -0.39 8.75
CA ARG A 286 -5.71 0.24 10.07
C ARG A 286 -4.60 -0.40 10.91
N ASN A 287 -4.51 -1.73 10.90
CA ASN A 287 -3.44 -2.47 11.57
C ASN A 287 -2.06 -2.12 10.98
N ASN A 288 -1.95 -2.06 9.66
CA ASN A 288 -0.72 -1.68 8.96
C ASN A 288 -0.31 -0.23 9.27
N ALA A 289 -1.28 0.69 9.34
CA ALA A 289 -1.05 2.09 9.67
C ALA A 289 -0.45 2.26 11.08
N ARG A 290 -0.96 1.52 12.07
CA ARG A 290 -0.43 1.55 13.46
C ARG A 290 1.00 1.02 13.52
N LEU A 291 1.30 -0.10 12.84
CA LEU A 291 2.66 -0.64 12.77
C LEU A 291 3.60 0.31 12.05
N ALA A 292 3.16 0.91 10.93
CA ALA A 292 3.95 1.89 10.21
C ALA A 292 4.29 3.12 11.07
N ALA A 293 3.34 3.60 11.87
CA ALA A 293 3.58 4.70 12.82
C ALA A 293 4.63 4.33 13.87
N ALA A 294 4.56 3.11 14.42
CA ALA A 294 5.56 2.61 15.37
C ALA A 294 6.96 2.51 14.73
N ILE A 295 7.05 2.00 13.48
CA ILE A 295 8.32 1.93 12.74
C ILE A 295 8.87 3.34 12.47
N ALA A 296 8.03 4.29 12.06
CA ALA A 296 8.44 5.67 11.80
C ALA A 296 8.98 6.37 13.06
N GLN A 297 8.35 6.15 14.21
CA GLN A 297 8.85 6.65 15.50
C GLN A 297 10.19 6.00 15.89
N ALA A 298 10.32 4.68 15.71
CA ALA A 298 11.56 3.98 15.98
C ALA A 298 12.70 4.48 15.08
N LEU A 299 12.41 4.71 13.80
CA LEU A 299 13.39 5.24 12.85
C LEU A 299 13.84 6.67 13.22
N ARG A 300 12.92 7.54 13.65
CA ARG A 300 13.24 8.87 14.14
C ARG A 300 14.25 8.83 15.31
N LYS A 301 14.05 7.91 16.27
CA LYS A 301 14.96 7.74 17.43
C LYS A 301 16.37 7.32 17.04
N LEU A 302 16.55 6.68 15.86
CA LEU A 302 17.86 6.27 15.34
C LEU A 302 18.60 7.43 14.63
N THR A 303 17.87 8.47 14.24
CA THR A 303 18.40 9.60 13.46
C THR A 303 18.47 10.92 14.25
N ALA A 304 17.93 10.93 15.47
CA ALA A 304 18.04 12.03 16.43
C ALA A 304 19.33 11.94 17.24
#